data_24c6482dc946483b884d81a6581f15ec
#
_entry.id   24c6482dc946483b884d81a6581f15ec
#
_cell.length_a   1.000
_cell.length_b   1.000
_cell.length_c   1.000
_cell.angle_alpha   90.00
_cell.angle_beta   90.00
_cell.angle_gamma   90.00
#
_symmetry.space_group_name_H-M   'P 1'
#
loop_
_entity.id
_entity.type
_entity.pdbx_description
1 polymer ?
#
loop_
_entity_poly.entity_id
_entity_poly.type
_entity_poly.pdbx_seq_one_letter_code
_entity_poly.pdbx_strand_id
1 'polypeptide(L)'
;MLRSPRRLLVLDDDPTGSQCVHDVSVAFEEDAALLRRTLAEAGSTCFVLTNTRALGEDDAVAANRRIVEGVLGGAGDAAPEGLHVVSRSDSTLRGHVIAEPNAIADVLEAAGRPVDAFLFCPAMIEAGRYTRQDVHYAVVQGEELRVEETDFAQDATFGYAHSDLREFLEEKSGGEVPADEVLSISLEDIREGGVERVVEVLAGASGRRWVVVNALEYSDMEVVADAVTELEARGRVFVTRCGPSFVRPLAGQEGARVLGGEEIRAAEGAPAAGAEPSRDAAGTAAGAQLASAASAGARAEHGLVVVGSHVGLTTRQLRAVQERGTLTEFELDVARLLDESSREAHIEETVSSIRAELGRNDCVVYTSRERVSTEDPEESLAIARSVSDAVVRVVAGVRGALPAWVVAKGGITSHEVAHRGLGIRLATVAGQFFPGQISLFRPDAAPEETLGCPYVVFPGNVGGEQALADVVDRLRSVGR
;
A
#
# COMPACT_ATOMS: atom_id res chain seq x y z
N MET A 1 2.95 -10.32 -23.76
CA MET A 1 2.56 -8.91 -23.52
C MET A 1 3.65 -7.96 -23.99
N LEU A 2 3.30 -6.98 -24.84
CA LEU A 2 4.16 -5.82 -25.09
C LEU A 2 4.17 -5.00 -23.79
N ARG A 3 5.35 -4.63 -23.25
CA ARG A 3 5.41 -3.72 -22.11
C ARG A 3 4.61 -2.46 -22.46
N SER A 4 3.56 -2.19 -21.73
CA SER A 4 2.76 -0.99 -21.92
C SER A 4 3.66 0.24 -21.73
N PRO A 5 3.63 1.25 -22.61
CA PRO A 5 4.33 2.50 -22.38
C PRO A 5 3.70 3.32 -21.25
N ARG A 6 2.59 2.84 -20.68
CA ARG A 6 1.81 3.48 -19.62
C ARG A 6 2.67 3.72 -18.38
N ARG A 7 2.57 4.91 -17.84
CA ARG A 7 3.04 5.24 -16.50
C ARG A 7 1.86 5.18 -15.55
N LEU A 8 1.98 4.39 -14.49
CA LEU A 8 0.87 4.12 -13.59
C LEU A 8 1.09 4.83 -12.25
N LEU A 9 0.29 5.86 -11.97
CA LEU A 9 0.20 6.49 -10.66
C LEU A 9 -0.94 5.86 -9.89
N VAL A 10 -0.64 5.18 -8.79
CA VAL A 10 -1.61 4.48 -7.95
C VAL A 10 -1.76 5.22 -6.63
N LEU A 11 -2.91 5.88 -6.42
CA LEU A 11 -3.26 6.51 -5.15
C LEU A 11 -3.96 5.46 -4.28
N ASP A 12 -3.28 5.06 -3.22
CA ASP A 12 -3.68 3.92 -2.39
C ASP A 12 -4.28 4.41 -1.07
N ASP A 13 -5.57 4.21 -0.89
CA ASP A 13 -6.32 4.67 0.29
C ASP A 13 -5.98 3.91 1.57
N ASP A 14 -5.20 2.82 1.48
CA ASP A 14 -4.78 1.97 2.59
C ASP A 14 -3.27 1.67 2.51
N PRO A 15 -2.52 1.71 3.63
CA PRO A 15 -1.08 1.49 3.64
C PRO A 15 -0.60 0.10 3.17
N THR A 16 -1.52 -0.83 2.92
CA THR A 16 -1.17 -2.24 2.63
C THR A 16 -1.53 -2.69 1.21
N GLY A 17 -1.88 -1.77 0.29
CA GLY A 17 -2.49 -2.09 -0.99
C GLY A 17 -1.59 -2.65 -2.08
N SER A 18 -0.28 -2.65 -1.93
CA SER A 18 0.69 -3.17 -2.90
C SER A 18 0.90 -4.70 -2.85
N GLN A 19 -0.06 -5.45 -2.29
CA GLN A 19 0.09 -6.88 -2.01
C GLN A 19 0.10 -7.78 -3.26
N CYS A 20 -0.45 -7.30 -4.38
CA CYS A 20 -0.60 -8.11 -5.60
C CYS A 20 0.43 -7.79 -6.69
N VAL A 21 1.38 -6.89 -6.44
CA VAL A 21 2.38 -6.39 -7.39
C VAL A 21 3.80 -6.59 -6.89
N HIS A 22 4.78 -6.52 -7.79
CA HIS A 22 6.21 -6.57 -7.48
C HIS A 22 6.99 -5.63 -8.41
N ASP A 23 8.24 -5.32 -8.08
CA ASP A 23 9.11 -4.41 -8.84
C ASP A 23 8.45 -3.05 -9.16
N VAL A 24 7.60 -2.57 -8.23
CA VAL A 24 6.95 -1.26 -8.32
C VAL A 24 7.42 -0.38 -7.17
N SER A 25 7.45 0.92 -7.44
CA SER A 25 7.80 1.90 -6.41
C SER A 25 6.60 2.20 -5.51
N VAL A 26 6.87 2.41 -4.22
CA VAL A 26 5.88 2.85 -3.22
C VAL A 26 6.43 4.07 -2.50
N ALA A 27 5.76 5.19 -2.64
CA ALA A 27 6.05 6.43 -1.95
C ALA A 27 5.26 6.51 -0.64
N PHE A 28 5.95 6.84 0.44
CA PHE A 28 5.40 7.03 1.78
C PHE A 28 5.10 8.50 2.07
N GLU A 29 5.42 9.39 1.13
CA GLU A 29 5.16 10.84 1.22
C GLU A 29 4.71 11.41 -0.14
N GLU A 30 4.03 12.57 -0.10
CA GLU A 30 3.49 13.27 -1.27
C GLU A 30 4.51 14.23 -1.92
N ASP A 31 5.77 13.82 -2.11
CA ASP A 31 6.80 14.64 -2.74
C ASP A 31 6.67 14.61 -4.27
N ALA A 32 6.17 15.69 -4.86
CA ALA A 32 5.93 15.82 -6.30
C ALA A 32 7.21 15.60 -7.15
N ALA A 33 8.38 16.05 -6.68
CA ALA A 33 9.63 15.88 -7.41
C ALA A 33 10.07 14.42 -7.39
N LEU A 34 9.90 13.73 -6.25
CA LEU A 34 10.16 12.31 -6.11
C LEU A 34 9.24 11.49 -7.02
N LEU A 35 7.94 11.77 -7.01
CA LEU A 35 6.94 11.08 -7.82
C LEU A 35 7.20 11.25 -9.33
N ARG A 36 7.51 12.47 -9.79
CA ARG A 36 7.85 12.71 -11.20
C ARG A 36 9.11 11.97 -11.64
N ARG A 37 10.16 11.94 -10.80
CA ARG A 37 11.36 11.14 -11.10
C ARG A 37 11.05 9.65 -11.20
N THR A 38 10.25 9.13 -10.28
CA THR A 38 9.84 7.72 -10.25
C THR A 38 9.01 7.35 -11.48
N LEU A 39 8.19 8.28 -11.98
CA LEU A 39 7.35 8.10 -13.17
C LEU A 39 8.01 8.60 -14.46
N ALA A 40 9.32 8.90 -14.47
CA ALA A 40 10.01 9.40 -15.65
C ALA A 40 10.11 8.37 -16.77
N GLU A 41 10.31 7.10 -16.44
CA GLU A 41 10.47 6.02 -17.41
C GLU A 41 9.11 5.45 -17.86
N ALA A 42 9.00 5.10 -19.15
CA ALA A 42 7.82 4.41 -19.67
C ALA A 42 7.69 3.02 -19.03
N GLY A 43 6.48 2.63 -18.66
CA GLY A 43 6.19 1.37 -17.97
C GLY A 43 6.42 1.42 -16.45
N SER A 44 6.79 2.58 -15.89
CA SER A 44 6.96 2.74 -14.45
C SER A 44 5.61 2.73 -13.72
N THR A 45 5.59 2.17 -12.52
CA THR A 45 4.44 2.17 -11.61
C THR A 45 4.87 2.71 -10.26
N CYS A 46 4.14 3.70 -9.75
CA CYS A 46 4.37 4.28 -8.44
C CYS A 46 3.08 4.31 -7.63
N PHE A 47 3.08 3.63 -6.50
CA PHE A 47 2.05 3.76 -5.47
C PHE A 47 2.37 4.96 -4.59
N VAL A 48 1.34 5.69 -4.19
CA VAL A 48 1.40 6.70 -3.13
C VAL A 48 0.44 6.28 -2.02
N LEU A 49 0.96 6.04 -0.84
CA LEU A 49 0.16 5.62 0.31
C LEU A 49 -0.53 6.85 0.91
N THR A 50 -1.74 7.14 0.48
CA THR A 50 -2.51 8.32 0.88
C THR A 50 -3.21 8.15 2.22
N ASN A 51 -3.55 6.90 2.58
CA ASN A 51 -4.33 6.55 3.78
C ASN A 51 -5.65 7.34 3.89
N THR A 52 -6.23 7.74 2.78
CA THR A 52 -7.40 8.61 2.71
C THR A 52 -8.68 7.97 3.25
N ARG A 53 -8.74 6.64 3.32
CA ARG A 53 -9.84 5.93 3.99
C ARG A 53 -9.98 6.30 5.48
N ALA A 54 -8.91 6.74 6.13
CA ALA A 54 -8.92 7.20 7.52
C ALA A 54 -9.25 8.70 7.67
N LEU A 55 -9.47 9.41 6.56
CA LEU A 55 -9.73 10.86 6.52
C LEU A 55 -11.20 11.16 6.23
N GLY A 56 -11.62 12.37 6.53
CA GLY A 56 -12.87 12.92 6.02
C GLY A 56 -12.80 13.13 4.50
N GLU A 57 -13.96 13.19 3.83
CA GLU A 57 -14.04 13.26 2.38
C GLU A 57 -13.32 14.48 1.81
N ASP A 58 -13.47 15.67 2.40
CA ASP A 58 -12.80 16.89 1.93
C ASP A 58 -11.27 16.76 1.97
N ASP A 59 -10.72 16.16 3.04
CA ASP A 59 -9.29 15.94 3.17
C ASP A 59 -8.79 14.88 2.19
N ALA A 60 -9.57 13.84 1.94
CA ALA A 60 -9.28 12.80 0.96
C ALA A 60 -9.24 13.38 -0.47
N VAL A 61 -10.23 14.19 -0.83
CA VAL A 61 -10.29 14.94 -2.10
C VAL A 61 -9.08 15.85 -2.25
N ALA A 62 -8.75 16.63 -1.21
CA ALA A 62 -7.62 17.55 -1.24
C ALA A 62 -6.29 16.80 -1.41
N ALA A 63 -6.09 15.67 -0.76
CA ALA A 63 -4.89 14.85 -0.90
C ALA A 63 -4.75 14.30 -2.34
N ASN A 64 -5.81 13.71 -2.91
CA ASN A 64 -5.80 13.20 -4.27
C ASN A 64 -5.49 14.31 -5.29
N ARG A 65 -6.09 15.49 -5.14
CA ARG A 65 -5.81 16.65 -6.02
C ARG A 65 -4.34 17.06 -5.93
N ARG A 66 -3.80 17.29 -4.74
CA ARG A 66 -2.40 17.72 -4.56
C ARG A 66 -1.41 16.77 -5.21
N ILE A 67 -1.62 15.46 -5.06
CA ILE A 67 -0.71 14.45 -5.61
C ILE A 67 -0.77 14.48 -7.15
N VAL A 68 -1.96 14.47 -7.74
CA VAL A 68 -2.11 14.47 -9.21
C VAL A 68 -1.60 15.77 -9.80
N GLU A 69 -1.92 16.93 -9.22
CA GLU A 69 -1.38 18.24 -9.61
C GLU A 69 0.15 18.26 -9.54
N GLY A 70 0.71 17.71 -8.45
CA GLY A 70 2.15 17.61 -8.26
C GLY A 70 2.83 16.75 -9.33
N VAL A 71 2.22 15.66 -9.76
CA VAL A 71 2.75 14.78 -10.82
C VAL A 71 2.62 15.41 -12.20
N LEU A 72 1.49 16.05 -12.49
CA LEU A 72 1.28 16.74 -13.78
C LEU A 72 2.22 17.94 -13.98
N GLY A 73 2.72 18.51 -12.87
CA GLY A 73 3.63 19.66 -12.93
C GLY A 73 2.91 21.00 -12.99
N GLY A 74 3.63 22.07 -12.56
CA GLY A 74 3.16 23.46 -12.74
C GLY A 74 3.39 23.96 -14.18
N ALA A 75 2.98 25.21 -14.43
CA ALA A 75 3.17 25.86 -15.72
C ALA A 75 4.66 25.84 -16.16
N GLY A 76 4.99 25.01 -17.14
CA GLY A 76 6.34 24.87 -17.70
C GLY A 76 6.93 23.46 -17.60
N ASP A 77 6.40 22.58 -16.78
CA ASP A 77 6.80 21.18 -16.71
C ASP A 77 5.93 20.32 -17.65
N ALA A 78 6.54 19.42 -18.41
CA ALA A 78 5.77 18.46 -19.20
C ALA A 78 5.20 17.37 -18.30
N ALA A 79 3.88 17.20 -18.34
CA ALA A 79 3.23 16.06 -17.69
C ALA A 79 3.79 14.73 -18.22
N PRO A 80 3.91 13.68 -17.39
CA PRO A 80 4.34 12.39 -17.88
C PRO A 80 3.43 11.89 -19.00
N GLU A 81 4.01 11.61 -20.16
CA GLU A 81 3.26 11.08 -21.30
C GLU A 81 2.74 9.68 -20.98
N GLY A 82 1.50 9.35 -21.39
CA GLY A 82 0.89 8.04 -21.09
C GLY A 82 0.61 7.80 -19.61
N LEU A 83 0.38 8.87 -18.82
CA LEU A 83 -0.01 8.73 -17.41
C LEU A 83 -1.43 8.19 -17.29
N HIS A 84 -1.59 7.07 -16.60
CA HIS A 84 -2.85 6.52 -16.14
C HIS A 84 -2.91 6.62 -14.61
N VAL A 85 -4.02 7.11 -14.07
CA VAL A 85 -4.20 7.27 -12.62
C VAL A 85 -5.18 6.22 -12.11
N VAL A 86 -4.76 5.52 -11.07
CA VAL A 86 -5.57 4.54 -10.35
C VAL A 86 -5.91 5.08 -8.97
N SER A 87 -7.20 5.18 -8.67
CA SER A 87 -7.72 5.32 -7.31
C SER A 87 -7.90 3.92 -6.73
N ARG A 88 -6.86 3.40 -6.09
CA ARG A 88 -6.86 2.06 -5.52
C ARG A 88 -7.57 2.09 -4.16
N SER A 89 -8.51 1.15 -3.96
CA SER A 89 -9.38 1.14 -2.79
C SER A 89 -9.63 -0.25 -2.23
N ASP A 90 -10.48 -0.29 -1.22
CA ASP A 90 -10.89 -1.53 -0.57
C ASP A 90 -11.67 -2.45 -1.51
N SER A 91 -11.27 -3.71 -1.53
CA SER A 91 -11.99 -4.75 -2.27
C SER A 91 -13.31 -5.19 -1.63
N THR A 92 -13.70 -4.57 -0.51
CA THR A 92 -15.01 -4.74 0.13
C THR A 92 -15.83 -3.45 0.08
N LEU A 93 -15.60 -2.61 -0.94
CA LEU A 93 -16.36 -1.43 -1.35
C LEU A 93 -16.32 -0.23 -0.38
N ARG A 94 -15.49 -0.26 0.68
CA ARG A 94 -15.35 0.89 1.60
C ARG A 94 -14.42 1.95 1.02
N GLY A 95 -14.61 3.20 1.45
CA GLY A 95 -13.81 4.34 1.03
C GLY A 95 -14.61 5.38 0.25
N HIS A 96 -13.97 6.46 -0.17
CA HIS A 96 -14.58 7.59 -0.89
C HIS A 96 -14.74 7.26 -2.38
N VAL A 97 -15.64 6.32 -2.70
CA VAL A 97 -15.74 5.68 -4.04
C VAL A 97 -16.06 6.67 -5.16
N ILE A 98 -16.85 7.70 -4.89
CA ILE A 98 -17.24 8.73 -5.87
C ILE A 98 -16.29 9.92 -5.83
N ALA A 99 -15.97 10.41 -4.63
CA ALA A 99 -15.26 11.68 -4.46
C ALA A 99 -13.81 11.63 -4.94
N GLU A 100 -13.06 10.56 -4.65
CA GLU A 100 -11.65 10.43 -5.06
C GLU A 100 -11.47 10.35 -6.59
N PRO A 101 -12.17 9.47 -7.34
CA PRO A 101 -12.07 9.46 -8.81
C PRO A 101 -12.48 10.78 -9.45
N ASN A 102 -13.51 11.46 -8.92
CA ASN A 102 -13.91 12.78 -9.41
C ASN A 102 -12.82 13.83 -9.15
N ALA A 103 -12.20 13.84 -7.98
CA ALA A 103 -11.09 14.74 -7.66
C ALA A 103 -9.91 14.56 -8.62
N ILE A 104 -9.57 13.31 -8.98
CA ILE A 104 -8.55 12.98 -9.97
C ILE A 104 -8.96 13.48 -11.36
N ALA A 105 -10.20 13.22 -11.77
CA ALA A 105 -10.71 13.66 -13.07
C ALA A 105 -10.72 15.17 -13.22
N ASP A 106 -11.12 15.92 -12.20
CA ASP A 106 -11.09 17.39 -12.20
C ASP A 106 -9.70 17.94 -12.52
N VAL A 107 -8.66 17.37 -11.91
CA VAL A 107 -7.28 17.79 -12.13
C VAL A 107 -6.80 17.42 -13.55
N LEU A 108 -7.12 16.21 -14.02
CA LEU A 108 -6.78 15.77 -15.38
C LEU A 108 -7.45 16.67 -16.43
N GLU A 109 -8.73 16.99 -16.27
CA GLU A 109 -9.49 17.84 -17.19
C GLU A 109 -8.99 19.29 -17.19
N ALA A 110 -8.66 19.83 -16.01
CA ALA A 110 -8.03 21.15 -15.90
C ALA A 110 -6.67 21.20 -16.63
N ALA A 111 -5.98 20.08 -16.74
CA ALA A 111 -4.75 19.92 -17.51
C ALA A 111 -4.99 19.59 -19.00
N GLY A 112 -6.24 19.69 -19.49
CA GLY A 112 -6.60 19.43 -20.89
C GLY A 112 -6.71 17.95 -21.27
N ARG A 113 -6.89 17.06 -20.28
CA ARG A 113 -7.04 15.61 -20.46
C ARG A 113 -8.44 15.17 -20.01
N PRO A 114 -9.49 15.36 -20.83
CA PRO A 114 -10.86 15.00 -20.46
C PRO A 114 -10.97 13.51 -20.20
N VAL A 115 -11.59 13.14 -19.07
CA VAL A 115 -11.76 11.75 -18.67
C VAL A 115 -12.98 11.14 -19.35
N ASP A 116 -12.77 10.07 -20.10
CA ASP A 116 -13.81 9.36 -20.83
C ASP A 116 -14.63 8.47 -19.91
N ALA A 117 -13.95 7.68 -19.06
CA ALA A 117 -14.63 6.77 -18.15
C ALA A 117 -13.89 6.53 -16.85
N PHE A 118 -14.66 6.14 -15.84
CA PHE A 118 -14.20 5.50 -14.61
C PHE A 118 -14.38 3.98 -14.72
N LEU A 119 -13.29 3.22 -14.62
CA LEU A 119 -13.32 1.76 -14.62
C LEU A 119 -13.44 1.27 -13.18
N PHE A 120 -14.51 0.55 -12.85
CA PHE A 120 -14.74 0.06 -11.50
C PHE A 120 -14.56 -1.46 -11.42
N CYS A 121 -13.47 -1.90 -10.79
CA CYS A 121 -13.08 -3.31 -10.63
C CYS A 121 -12.58 -3.58 -9.20
N PRO A 122 -13.45 -3.78 -8.20
CA PRO A 122 -13.04 -3.94 -6.80
C PRO A 122 -12.45 -5.31 -6.47
N ALA A 123 -11.92 -6.04 -7.45
CA ALA A 123 -11.42 -7.40 -7.30
C ALA A 123 -10.18 -7.50 -6.39
N MET A 124 -10.17 -8.53 -5.54
CA MET A 124 -9.00 -9.06 -4.83
C MET A 124 -9.09 -10.60 -4.87
N ILE A 125 -8.62 -11.18 -5.96
CA ILE A 125 -8.76 -12.60 -6.26
C ILE A 125 -8.12 -13.46 -5.16
N GLU A 126 -6.95 -13.05 -4.66
CA GLU A 126 -6.21 -13.74 -3.60
C GLU A 126 -6.99 -13.82 -2.27
N ALA A 127 -7.94 -12.91 -2.07
CA ALA A 127 -8.80 -12.90 -0.89
C ALA A 127 -10.25 -13.36 -1.21
N GLY A 128 -10.49 -13.95 -2.38
CA GLY A 128 -11.80 -14.45 -2.80
C GLY A 128 -12.83 -13.35 -3.01
N ARG A 129 -12.42 -12.19 -3.56
CA ARG A 129 -13.32 -11.06 -3.88
C ARG A 129 -13.34 -10.82 -5.37
N TYR A 130 -14.53 -10.91 -5.96
CA TYR A 130 -14.71 -10.88 -7.41
C TYR A 130 -16.11 -10.43 -7.79
N THR A 131 -16.29 -10.02 -9.06
CA THR A 131 -17.57 -9.53 -9.61
C THR A 131 -18.05 -10.46 -10.71
N ARG A 132 -19.33 -10.86 -10.61
CA ARG A 132 -20.04 -11.69 -11.59
C ARG A 132 -21.43 -11.15 -11.83
N GLN A 133 -21.79 -10.90 -13.08
CA GLN A 133 -23.10 -10.31 -13.46
C GLN A 133 -23.38 -8.99 -12.70
N ASP A 134 -22.35 -8.15 -12.62
CA ASP A 134 -22.30 -6.88 -11.91
C ASP A 134 -22.46 -6.96 -10.38
N VAL A 135 -22.66 -8.17 -9.82
CA VAL A 135 -22.74 -8.41 -8.39
C VAL A 135 -21.37 -8.75 -7.82
N HIS A 136 -20.98 -8.05 -6.77
CA HIS A 136 -19.71 -8.27 -6.07
C HIS A 136 -19.86 -9.28 -4.93
N TYR A 137 -18.94 -10.22 -4.87
CA TYR A 137 -18.93 -11.32 -3.89
C TYR A 137 -17.66 -11.29 -3.03
N ALA A 138 -17.77 -11.84 -1.83
CA ALA A 138 -16.65 -12.12 -0.95
C ALA A 138 -16.74 -13.54 -0.40
N VAL A 139 -15.62 -14.27 -0.39
CA VAL A 139 -15.52 -15.55 0.32
C VAL A 139 -15.15 -15.28 1.78
N VAL A 140 -16.08 -15.55 2.70
CA VAL A 140 -15.88 -15.36 4.13
C VAL A 140 -16.00 -16.72 4.81
N GLN A 141 -14.94 -17.15 5.52
CA GLN A 141 -14.90 -18.47 6.18
C GLN A 141 -15.17 -19.67 5.25
N GLY A 142 -14.87 -19.51 3.95
CA GLY A 142 -15.09 -20.55 2.94
C GLY A 142 -16.47 -20.53 2.29
N GLU A 143 -17.34 -19.61 2.66
CA GLU A 143 -18.66 -19.39 2.06
C GLU A 143 -18.65 -18.18 1.12
N GLU A 144 -19.22 -18.32 -0.07
CA GLU A 144 -19.44 -17.22 -1.01
C GLU A 144 -20.68 -16.42 -0.54
N LEU A 145 -20.49 -15.15 -0.24
CA LEU A 145 -21.53 -14.23 0.16
C LEU A 145 -21.57 -13.03 -0.79
N ARG A 146 -22.74 -12.44 -0.99
CA ARG A 146 -22.81 -11.08 -1.53
C ARG A 146 -22.18 -10.13 -0.52
N VAL A 147 -21.44 -9.11 -0.97
CA VAL A 147 -20.73 -8.24 -0.02
C VAL A 147 -21.67 -7.48 0.91
N GLU A 148 -22.91 -7.20 0.51
CA GLU A 148 -23.95 -6.60 1.35
C GLU A 148 -24.36 -7.48 2.55
N GLU A 149 -24.13 -8.79 2.47
CA GLU A 149 -24.44 -9.76 3.52
C GLU A 149 -23.30 -9.89 4.54
N THR A 150 -22.18 -9.19 4.31
CA THR A 150 -20.99 -9.28 5.16
C THR A 150 -20.92 -8.14 6.19
N ASP A 151 -20.11 -8.32 7.23
CA ASP A 151 -19.84 -7.26 8.21
C ASP A 151 -19.22 -5.99 7.58
N PHE A 152 -18.62 -6.09 6.37
CA PHE A 152 -18.06 -4.95 5.67
C PHE A 152 -19.10 -3.92 5.25
N ALA A 153 -20.31 -4.38 4.89
CA ALA A 153 -21.41 -3.50 4.52
C ALA A 153 -21.99 -2.74 5.72
N GLN A 154 -21.72 -3.21 6.96
CA GLN A 154 -22.16 -2.58 8.20
C GLN A 154 -21.15 -1.56 8.75
N ASP A 155 -20.13 -1.17 7.95
CA ASP A 155 -19.16 -0.17 8.35
C ASP A 155 -19.85 1.16 8.72
N ALA A 156 -19.48 1.72 9.86
CA ALA A 156 -20.17 2.92 10.39
C ALA A 156 -19.97 4.18 9.51
N THR A 157 -18.91 4.22 8.71
CA THR A 157 -18.57 5.36 7.85
C THR A 157 -18.93 5.10 6.39
N PHE A 158 -18.61 3.91 5.90
CA PHE A 158 -18.70 3.55 4.48
C PHE A 158 -19.72 2.46 4.18
N GLY A 159 -20.61 2.17 5.11
CA GLY A 159 -21.66 1.16 4.96
C GLY A 159 -22.47 1.34 3.67
N TYR A 160 -23.02 0.25 3.14
CA TYR A 160 -23.77 0.21 1.88
C TYR A 160 -24.83 -0.91 1.92
N ALA A 161 -25.80 -0.84 1.00
CA ALA A 161 -26.93 -1.76 0.95
C ALA A 161 -26.94 -2.67 -0.30
N HIS A 162 -26.07 -2.42 -1.30
CA HIS A 162 -26.15 -3.10 -2.58
C HIS A 162 -24.82 -3.77 -2.96
N SER A 163 -24.91 -5.04 -3.42
CA SER A 163 -23.79 -5.78 -4.02
C SER A 163 -23.77 -5.68 -5.55
N ASP A 164 -24.90 -5.33 -6.20
CA ASP A 164 -24.89 -4.90 -7.61
C ASP A 164 -24.12 -3.58 -7.69
N LEU A 165 -23.01 -3.58 -8.41
CA LEU A 165 -22.10 -2.44 -8.45
C LEU A 165 -22.69 -1.20 -9.13
N ARG A 166 -23.70 -1.37 -9.97
CA ARG A 166 -24.43 -0.25 -10.60
C ARG A 166 -25.35 0.41 -9.59
N GLU A 167 -26.13 -0.38 -8.83
CA GLU A 167 -26.97 0.10 -7.72
C GLU A 167 -26.12 0.68 -6.60
N PHE A 168 -24.96 0.08 -6.30
CA PHE A 168 -24.01 0.61 -5.35
C PHE A 168 -23.49 2.00 -5.75
N LEU A 169 -23.15 2.22 -7.04
CA LEU A 169 -22.71 3.53 -7.52
C LEU A 169 -23.84 4.57 -7.45
N GLU A 170 -25.09 4.19 -7.77
CA GLU A 170 -26.26 5.06 -7.60
C GLU A 170 -26.47 5.44 -6.13
N GLU A 171 -26.40 4.46 -5.21
CA GLU A 171 -26.48 4.67 -3.76
C GLU A 171 -25.39 5.64 -3.28
N LYS A 172 -24.12 5.38 -3.63
CA LYS A 172 -22.99 6.15 -3.11
C LYS A 172 -22.86 7.54 -3.73
N SER A 173 -23.41 7.75 -4.93
CA SER A 173 -23.49 9.07 -5.56
C SER A 173 -24.75 9.86 -5.15
N GLY A 174 -25.63 9.29 -4.32
CA GLY A 174 -26.91 9.93 -3.99
C GLY A 174 -27.83 10.08 -5.21
N GLY A 175 -27.71 9.20 -6.21
CA GLY A 175 -28.50 9.20 -7.44
C GLY A 175 -27.90 10.04 -8.57
N GLU A 176 -26.74 10.66 -8.40
CA GLU A 176 -26.06 11.42 -9.47
C GLU A 176 -25.52 10.51 -10.60
N VAL A 177 -25.28 9.23 -10.29
CA VAL A 177 -24.90 8.18 -11.22
C VAL A 177 -26.04 7.14 -11.26
N PRO A 178 -27.04 7.27 -12.16
CA PRO A 178 -28.13 6.32 -12.26
C PRO A 178 -27.62 4.93 -12.67
N ALA A 179 -28.12 3.87 -12.03
CA ALA A 179 -27.67 2.49 -12.26
C ALA A 179 -27.82 2.04 -13.72
N ASP A 180 -28.86 2.50 -14.42
CA ASP A 180 -29.13 2.19 -15.83
C ASP A 180 -28.20 2.95 -16.80
N GLU A 181 -27.50 3.98 -16.33
CA GLU A 181 -26.48 4.69 -17.09
C GLU A 181 -25.07 4.09 -16.92
N VAL A 182 -24.84 3.24 -15.93
CA VAL A 182 -23.56 2.57 -15.72
C VAL A 182 -23.37 1.48 -16.76
N LEU A 183 -22.25 1.54 -17.50
CA LEU A 183 -21.90 0.49 -18.46
C LEU A 183 -21.35 -0.73 -17.73
N SER A 184 -21.47 -1.89 -18.35
CA SER A 184 -20.91 -3.14 -17.85
C SER A 184 -20.04 -3.81 -18.92
N ILE A 185 -18.87 -4.29 -18.52
CA ILE A 185 -18.07 -5.23 -19.29
C ILE A 185 -18.32 -6.60 -18.69
N SER A 186 -19.13 -7.41 -19.35
CA SER A 186 -19.51 -8.75 -18.89
C SER A 186 -18.39 -9.77 -19.07
N LEU A 187 -18.49 -10.91 -18.38
CA LEU A 187 -17.59 -12.05 -18.61
C LEU A 187 -17.69 -12.61 -20.03
N GLU A 188 -18.88 -12.49 -20.68
CA GLU A 188 -19.08 -12.89 -22.07
C GLU A 188 -18.33 -11.93 -23.01
N ASP A 189 -18.43 -10.60 -22.80
CA ASP A 189 -17.64 -9.62 -23.56
C ASP A 189 -16.15 -9.90 -23.47
N ILE A 190 -15.67 -10.29 -22.28
CA ILE A 190 -14.25 -10.56 -22.02
C ILE A 190 -13.81 -11.89 -22.62
N ARG A 191 -14.50 -12.98 -22.31
CA ARG A 191 -14.05 -14.36 -22.59
C ARG A 191 -14.38 -14.83 -24.00
N GLU A 192 -15.50 -14.37 -24.56
CA GLU A 192 -15.92 -14.72 -25.92
C GLU A 192 -15.59 -13.61 -26.91
N GLY A 193 -15.79 -12.33 -26.51
CA GLY A 193 -15.54 -11.17 -27.36
C GLY A 193 -14.09 -10.70 -27.39
N GLY A 194 -13.33 -10.98 -26.33
CA GLY A 194 -11.91 -10.60 -26.23
C GLY A 194 -11.66 -9.10 -26.19
N VAL A 195 -10.41 -8.73 -26.49
CA VAL A 195 -9.95 -7.33 -26.44
C VAL A 195 -10.77 -6.44 -27.37
N GLU A 196 -11.06 -6.90 -28.60
CA GLU A 196 -11.81 -6.12 -29.58
C GLU A 196 -13.21 -5.73 -29.05
N ARG A 197 -13.91 -6.66 -28.42
CA ARG A 197 -15.25 -6.40 -27.86
C ARG A 197 -15.20 -5.42 -26.70
N VAL A 198 -14.21 -5.57 -25.80
CA VAL A 198 -14.01 -4.64 -24.67
C VAL A 198 -13.64 -3.24 -25.19
N VAL A 199 -12.83 -3.13 -26.23
CA VAL A 199 -12.53 -1.87 -26.92
C VAL A 199 -13.83 -1.22 -27.46
N GLU A 200 -14.73 -1.99 -28.08
CA GLU A 200 -16.02 -1.46 -28.58
C GLU A 200 -16.85 -0.87 -27.43
N VAL A 201 -16.98 -1.58 -26.31
CA VAL A 201 -17.74 -1.12 -25.14
C VAL A 201 -17.15 0.18 -24.60
N LEU A 202 -15.82 0.21 -24.36
CA LEU A 202 -15.13 1.36 -23.80
C LEU A 202 -15.07 2.55 -24.76
N ALA A 203 -15.01 2.33 -26.08
CA ALA A 203 -15.04 3.40 -27.07
C ALA A 203 -16.37 4.18 -27.05
N GLY A 204 -17.46 3.55 -26.62
CA GLY A 204 -18.77 4.19 -26.42
C GLY A 204 -18.87 5.07 -25.18
N ALA A 205 -17.93 4.98 -24.24
CA ALA A 205 -17.95 5.76 -23.01
C ALA A 205 -17.41 7.19 -23.24
N SER A 206 -17.97 8.18 -22.57
CA SER A 206 -17.47 9.56 -22.57
C SER A 206 -18.03 10.32 -21.35
N GLY A 207 -17.37 11.40 -20.95
CA GLY A 207 -17.85 12.30 -19.91
C GLY A 207 -17.90 11.63 -18.53
N ARG A 208 -16.81 10.98 -18.14
CA ARG A 208 -16.66 10.28 -16.86
C ARG A 208 -17.66 9.12 -16.67
N ARG A 209 -18.05 8.44 -17.76
CA ARG A 209 -18.99 7.33 -17.68
C ARG A 209 -18.43 6.21 -16.77
N TRP A 210 -19.21 5.78 -15.79
CA TRP A 210 -18.85 4.62 -14.98
C TRP A 210 -19.01 3.32 -15.76
N VAL A 211 -18.05 2.43 -15.60
CA VAL A 211 -17.99 1.13 -16.28
C VAL A 211 -17.62 0.06 -15.26
N VAL A 212 -18.56 -0.81 -14.92
CA VAL A 212 -18.30 -1.97 -14.07
C VAL A 212 -17.54 -3.03 -14.86
N VAL A 213 -16.46 -3.55 -14.28
CA VAL A 213 -15.65 -4.64 -14.85
C VAL A 213 -15.94 -5.92 -14.08
N ASN A 214 -16.53 -6.90 -14.75
CA ASN A 214 -16.70 -8.25 -14.20
C ASN A 214 -15.38 -9.01 -14.32
N ALA A 215 -14.93 -9.66 -13.23
CA ALA A 215 -13.72 -10.48 -13.23
C ALA A 215 -13.79 -11.53 -12.13
N LEU A 216 -13.47 -12.77 -12.49
CA LEU A 216 -13.33 -13.92 -11.58
C LEU A 216 -11.87 -14.33 -11.41
N GLU A 217 -11.02 -13.96 -12.36
CA GLU A 217 -9.62 -14.33 -12.38
C GLU A 217 -8.78 -13.26 -13.09
N TYR A 218 -7.45 -13.41 -13.03
CA TYR A 218 -6.55 -12.42 -13.61
C TYR A 218 -6.66 -12.31 -15.12
N SER A 219 -6.89 -13.43 -15.83
CA SER A 219 -7.09 -13.43 -17.28
C SER A 219 -8.27 -12.55 -17.73
N ASP A 220 -9.33 -12.44 -16.93
CA ASP A 220 -10.43 -11.53 -17.22
C ASP A 220 -9.96 -10.07 -17.18
N MET A 221 -9.19 -9.72 -16.15
CA MET A 221 -8.66 -8.37 -15.97
C MET A 221 -7.56 -8.01 -16.99
N GLU A 222 -6.77 -8.99 -17.45
CA GLU A 222 -5.73 -8.83 -18.47
C GLU A 222 -6.32 -8.40 -19.81
N VAL A 223 -7.44 -9.00 -20.23
CA VAL A 223 -8.16 -8.60 -21.45
C VAL A 223 -8.62 -7.14 -21.38
N VAL A 224 -9.15 -6.73 -20.22
CA VAL A 224 -9.59 -5.34 -20.02
C VAL A 224 -8.39 -4.37 -19.99
N ALA A 225 -7.28 -4.73 -19.35
CA ALA A 225 -6.06 -3.93 -19.31
C ALA A 225 -5.44 -3.72 -20.71
N ASP A 226 -5.48 -4.77 -21.58
CA ASP A 226 -5.03 -4.68 -22.97
C ASP A 226 -5.93 -3.75 -23.78
N ALA A 227 -7.27 -3.84 -23.62
CA ALA A 227 -8.22 -2.94 -24.28
C ALA A 227 -8.03 -1.48 -23.87
N VAL A 228 -7.82 -1.23 -22.58
CA VAL A 228 -7.49 0.11 -22.05
C VAL A 228 -6.20 0.63 -22.67
N THR A 229 -5.15 -0.20 -22.78
CA THR A 229 -3.87 0.18 -23.39
C THR A 229 -4.05 0.60 -24.86
N GLU A 230 -4.87 -0.15 -25.62
CA GLU A 230 -5.15 0.17 -27.01
C GLU A 230 -5.90 1.51 -27.17
N LEU A 231 -6.87 1.77 -26.31
CA LEU A 231 -7.64 3.03 -26.35
C LEU A 231 -6.83 4.23 -25.88
N GLU A 232 -5.97 4.08 -24.88
CA GLU A 232 -5.03 5.13 -24.44
C GLU A 232 -4.05 5.51 -25.55
N ALA A 233 -3.56 4.53 -26.33
CA ALA A 233 -2.74 4.78 -27.51
C ALA A 233 -3.49 5.59 -28.60
N ARG A 234 -4.82 5.60 -28.55
CA ARG A 234 -5.70 6.42 -29.41
C ARG A 234 -6.10 7.76 -28.78
N GLY A 235 -5.52 8.10 -27.61
CA GLY A 235 -5.74 9.36 -26.90
C GLY A 235 -6.93 9.39 -25.94
N ARG A 236 -7.53 8.20 -25.63
CA ARG A 236 -8.58 8.11 -24.60
C ARG A 236 -7.97 8.20 -23.20
N VAL A 237 -8.74 8.73 -22.26
CA VAL A 237 -8.30 8.93 -20.87
C VAL A 237 -9.25 8.19 -19.92
N PHE A 238 -8.68 7.32 -19.10
CA PHE A 238 -9.41 6.57 -18.09
C PHE A 238 -8.83 6.85 -16.71
N VAL A 239 -9.69 6.80 -15.69
CA VAL A 239 -9.30 6.68 -14.29
C VAL A 239 -9.83 5.32 -13.81
N THR A 240 -9.00 4.55 -13.14
CA THR A 240 -9.42 3.24 -12.64
C THR A 240 -9.68 3.31 -11.14
N ARG A 241 -10.90 3.00 -10.70
CA ARG A 241 -11.22 2.72 -9.30
C ARG A 241 -11.21 1.22 -9.10
N CYS A 242 -10.25 0.69 -8.33
CA CYS A 242 -10.14 -0.77 -8.24
C CYS A 242 -9.61 -1.28 -6.89
N GLY A 243 -9.85 -2.56 -6.66
CA GLY A 243 -9.17 -3.34 -5.64
C GLY A 243 -7.74 -3.70 -6.04
N PRO A 244 -6.99 -4.41 -5.15
CA PRO A 244 -5.57 -4.67 -5.35
C PRO A 244 -5.22 -5.48 -6.61
N SER A 245 -6.07 -6.44 -7.01
CA SER A 245 -5.72 -7.37 -8.09
C SER A 245 -5.64 -6.73 -9.46
N PHE A 246 -6.48 -5.74 -9.78
CA PHE A 246 -6.50 -5.14 -11.11
C PHE A 246 -5.27 -4.28 -11.40
N VAL A 247 -4.59 -3.78 -10.37
CA VAL A 247 -3.35 -3.00 -10.56
C VAL A 247 -2.26 -3.83 -11.25
N ARG A 248 -2.19 -5.15 -10.98
CA ARG A 248 -1.16 -6.02 -11.57
C ARG A 248 -1.22 -6.09 -13.11
N PRO A 249 -2.34 -6.41 -13.77
CA PRO A 249 -2.42 -6.36 -15.23
C PRO A 249 -2.31 -4.94 -15.79
N LEU A 250 -2.81 -3.90 -15.09
CA LEU A 250 -2.58 -2.52 -15.50
C LEU A 250 -1.09 -2.14 -15.51
N ALA A 251 -0.29 -2.69 -14.59
CA ALA A 251 1.16 -2.54 -14.55
C ALA A 251 1.90 -3.45 -15.54
N GLY A 252 1.18 -4.27 -16.33
CA GLY A 252 1.77 -5.19 -17.30
C GLY A 252 2.51 -6.38 -16.68
N GLN A 253 2.11 -6.81 -15.47
CA GLN A 253 2.73 -7.93 -14.76
C GLN A 253 1.91 -9.22 -14.95
N GLU A 254 2.59 -10.31 -15.31
CA GLU A 254 1.95 -11.60 -15.62
C GLU A 254 1.65 -12.48 -14.40
N GLY A 255 2.31 -12.26 -13.27
CA GLY A 255 2.13 -13.12 -12.10
C GLY A 255 2.58 -12.48 -10.79
N ALA A 256 2.24 -13.12 -9.67
CA ALA A 256 2.76 -12.75 -8.36
C ALA A 256 4.18 -13.30 -8.20
N ARG A 257 5.05 -12.52 -7.54
CA ARG A 257 6.39 -12.98 -7.16
C ARG A 257 6.36 -13.41 -5.71
N VAL A 258 6.38 -14.72 -5.47
CA VAL A 258 6.60 -15.28 -4.14
C VAL A 258 8.10 -15.40 -3.90
N LEU A 259 8.58 -14.74 -2.83
CA LEU A 259 9.99 -14.64 -2.52
C LEU A 259 10.58 -15.98 -2.05
N GLY A 260 11.69 -16.39 -2.66
CA GLY A 260 12.60 -17.41 -2.14
C GLY A 260 13.77 -16.80 -1.36
N GLY A 261 14.68 -17.63 -0.86
CA GLY A 261 15.83 -17.15 -0.09
C GLY A 261 16.80 -16.28 -0.90
N GLU A 262 16.92 -16.48 -2.21
CA GLU A 262 17.80 -15.68 -3.07
C GLU A 262 17.22 -14.26 -3.30
N GLU A 263 15.91 -14.16 -3.50
CA GLU A 263 15.24 -12.87 -3.70
C GLU A 263 15.25 -12.03 -2.44
N ILE A 264 15.09 -12.66 -1.27
CA ILE A 264 15.20 -11.97 0.03
C ILE A 264 16.63 -11.43 0.20
N ARG A 265 17.67 -12.22 -0.11
CA ARG A 265 19.07 -11.76 -0.09
C ARG A 265 19.33 -10.62 -1.08
N ALA A 266 18.77 -10.69 -2.27
CA ALA A 266 18.91 -9.64 -3.27
C ALA A 266 18.26 -8.31 -2.82
N ALA A 267 17.27 -8.37 -1.93
CA ALA A 267 16.70 -7.19 -1.29
C ALA A 267 17.64 -6.57 -0.24
N GLU A 268 18.64 -7.34 0.27
CA GLU A 268 19.69 -6.88 1.15
C GLU A 268 20.82 -6.27 0.31
N GLY A 269 20.91 -4.96 0.23
CA GLY A 269 22.15 -4.30 -0.18
C GLY A 269 22.34 -3.87 -1.63
N ALA A 270 21.36 -4.00 -2.51
CA ALA A 270 21.45 -3.39 -3.84
C ALA A 270 20.78 -2.00 -3.83
N PRO A 271 21.52 -0.88 -4.00
CA PRO A 271 20.87 0.39 -4.34
C PRO A 271 20.18 0.24 -5.69
N ALA A 272 18.94 0.74 -5.81
CA ALA A 272 18.25 0.79 -7.09
C ALA A 272 19.14 1.47 -8.14
N ALA A 273 19.17 0.92 -9.35
CA ALA A 273 19.83 1.57 -10.47
C ALA A 273 19.16 2.93 -10.70
N GLY A 274 19.82 4.02 -10.29
CA GLY A 274 19.30 5.38 -10.42
C GLY A 274 19.21 6.21 -9.14
N ALA A 275 19.52 5.66 -7.96
CA ALA A 275 19.57 6.42 -6.71
C ALA A 275 20.83 7.31 -6.68
N GLU A 276 20.70 8.58 -7.11
CA GLU A 276 21.69 9.59 -6.73
C GLU A 276 21.46 10.02 -5.27
N PRO A 277 22.52 10.14 -4.45
CA PRO A 277 22.39 10.68 -3.10
C PRO A 277 21.86 12.11 -3.15
N SER A 278 20.85 12.43 -2.34
CA SER A 278 20.26 13.76 -2.26
C SER A 278 21.33 14.82 -1.98
N ARG A 279 21.48 15.78 -2.89
CA ARG A 279 22.41 16.92 -2.78
C ARG A 279 21.84 18.11 -2.00
N ASP A 280 21.05 17.90 -0.99
CA ASP A 280 20.52 18.97 -0.14
C ASP A 280 21.10 18.94 1.28
N ALA A 281 22.44 19.12 1.33
CA ALA A 281 23.12 19.72 2.47
C ALA A 281 24.21 20.62 1.91
N ALA A 282 23.86 21.89 1.67
CA ALA A 282 24.79 22.92 1.28
C ALA A 282 25.86 23.11 2.37
N GLY A 283 27.09 22.72 2.10
CA GLY A 283 28.23 22.93 2.97
C GLY A 283 29.52 22.49 2.28
N THR A 284 30.15 23.45 1.61
CA THR A 284 31.59 23.56 1.24
C THR A 284 32.31 22.36 0.59
N ALA A 285 32.91 22.63 -0.54
CA ALA A 285 33.71 21.77 -1.41
C ALA A 285 34.95 21.09 -0.76
N ALA A 286 35.07 21.03 0.56
CA ALA A 286 36.09 20.31 1.30
C ALA A 286 35.65 18.94 1.83
N GLY A 287 34.35 18.61 1.76
CA GLY A 287 33.75 17.35 2.23
C GLY A 287 33.77 16.21 1.22
N ALA A 288 33.95 16.51 -0.07
CA ALA A 288 33.74 15.51 -1.15
C ALA A 288 34.91 14.49 -1.29
N GLN A 289 36.01 14.65 -0.59
CA GLN A 289 37.15 13.72 -0.60
C GLN A 289 37.27 12.84 0.65
N LEU A 290 36.43 13.07 1.68
CA LEU A 290 36.38 12.25 2.89
C LEU A 290 35.20 11.27 2.93
N ALA A 291 34.25 11.36 2.00
CA ALA A 291 33.08 10.49 1.92
C ALA A 291 33.33 9.11 1.28
N SER A 292 34.57 8.82 0.81
CA SER A 292 34.87 7.53 0.17
C SER A 292 35.46 6.48 1.12
N ALA A 293 35.53 6.76 2.43
CA ALA A 293 36.13 5.85 3.41
C ALA A 293 35.46 5.85 4.80
N ALA A 294 34.24 6.42 4.92
CA ALA A 294 33.43 6.15 6.11
C ALA A 294 32.73 4.79 5.90
N SER A 295 33.28 3.75 6.53
CA SER A 295 32.68 2.43 6.64
C SER A 295 31.23 2.60 7.08
N ALA A 296 30.25 2.29 6.20
CA ALA A 296 28.93 1.94 6.65
C ALA A 296 29.12 0.90 7.77
N GLY A 297 28.75 1.21 8.99
CA GLY A 297 28.86 0.29 10.12
C GLY A 297 28.26 -1.04 9.70
N ALA A 298 28.88 -2.16 10.02
CA ALA A 298 28.34 -3.47 9.66
C ALA A 298 26.91 -3.56 10.23
N ARG A 299 25.96 -3.91 9.35
CA ARG A 299 24.55 -4.12 9.76
C ARG A 299 24.52 -5.23 10.82
N ALA A 300 23.63 -5.12 11.80
CA ALA A 300 23.43 -6.17 12.79
C ALA A 300 23.06 -7.49 12.09
N GLU A 301 23.43 -8.62 12.67
CA GLU A 301 23.04 -9.95 12.16
C GLU A 301 21.58 -10.29 12.50
N HIS A 302 20.91 -9.45 13.29
CA HIS A 302 19.60 -9.70 13.89
C HIS A 302 18.59 -8.63 13.50
N GLY A 303 17.32 -9.04 13.42
CA GLY A 303 16.20 -8.22 12.97
C GLY A 303 15.27 -7.79 14.10
N LEU A 304 14.34 -6.90 13.73
CA LEU A 304 13.34 -6.31 14.61
C LEU A 304 11.92 -6.60 14.11
N VAL A 305 11.09 -7.17 14.96
CA VAL A 305 9.64 -7.27 14.76
C VAL A 305 8.94 -6.20 15.59
N VAL A 306 8.02 -5.45 14.97
CA VAL A 306 7.24 -4.38 15.59
C VAL A 306 5.76 -4.72 15.51
N VAL A 307 5.07 -4.85 16.65
CA VAL A 307 3.66 -5.25 16.70
C VAL A 307 2.84 -4.17 17.41
N GLY A 308 2.12 -3.35 16.63
CA GLY A 308 1.24 -2.30 17.15
C GLY A 308 -0.26 -2.61 17.05
N SER A 309 -0.65 -3.62 16.28
CA SER A 309 -2.06 -3.96 16.04
C SER A 309 -2.65 -4.79 17.20
N HIS A 310 -3.88 -4.43 17.61
CA HIS A 310 -4.66 -5.14 18.64
C HIS A 310 -5.69 -6.14 18.07
N VAL A 311 -5.70 -6.37 16.75
CA VAL A 311 -6.57 -7.36 16.11
C VAL A 311 -6.30 -8.74 16.68
N GLY A 312 -7.35 -9.54 16.96
CA GLY A 312 -7.24 -10.84 17.57
C GLY A 312 -6.29 -11.81 16.86
N LEU A 313 -6.28 -11.81 15.52
CA LEU A 313 -5.34 -12.59 14.72
C LEU A 313 -3.88 -12.17 14.99
N THR A 314 -3.59 -10.86 15.10
CA THR A 314 -2.25 -10.37 15.45
C THR A 314 -1.79 -10.88 16.80
N THR A 315 -2.69 -10.94 17.79
CA THR A 315 -2.36 -11.49 19.12
C THR A 315 -2.01 -12.97 19.04
N ARG A 316 -2.73 -13.76 18.23
CA ARG A 316 -2.39 -15.20 18.04
C ARG A 316 -1.07 -15.37 17.27
N GLN A 317 -0.81 -14.55 16.26
CA GLN A 317 0.44 -14.57 15.50
C GLN A 317 1.64 -14.16 16.37
N LEU A 318 1.50 -13.16 17.24
CA LEU A 318 2.53 -12.79 18.22
C LEU A 318 2.81 -13.95 19.19
N ARG A 319 1.75 -14.59 19.70
CA ARG A 319 1.91 -15.77 20.58
C ARG A 319 2.67 -16.90 19.88
N ALA A 320 2.38 -17.17 18.61
CA ALA A 320 3.11 -18.19 17.84
C ALA A 320 4.61 -17.87 17.72
N VAL A 321 4.97 -16.59 17.56
CA VAL A 321 6.38 -16.15 17.60
C VAL A 321 7.00 -16.35 18.98
N GLN A 322 6.28 -15.98 20.04
CA GLN A 322 6.72 -16.14 21.44
C GLN A 322 6.93 -17.61 21.81
N GLU A 323 6.02 -18.49 21.41
CA GLU A 323 6.11 -19.94 21.64
C GLU A 323 7.34 -20.57 20.97
N ARG A 324 7.82 -20.02 19.84
CA ARG A 324 9.09 -20.46 19.22
C ARG A 324 10.32 -20.08 20.04
N GLY A 325 10.23 -19.09 20.94
CA GLY A 325 11.29 -18.70 21.87
C GLY A 325 12.58 -18.24 21.18
N THR A 326 12.49 -17.69 19.97
CA THR A 326 13.65 -17.36 19.13
C THR A 326 13.95 -15.87 19.08
N LEU A 327 13.13 -15.03 19.73
CA LEU A 327 13.30 -13.58 19.81
C LEU A 327 13.35 -13.13 21.27
N THR A 328 14.09 -12.05 21.54
CA THR A 328 14.01 -11.35 22.82
C THR A 328 12.84 -10.36 22.79
N GLU A 329 12.01 -10.40 23.81
CA GLU A 329 10.74 -9.70 23.89
C GLU A 329 10.86 -8.39 24.66
N PHE A 330 10.23 -7.33 24.11
CA PHE A 330 10.14 -6.02 24.75
C PHE A 330 8.69 -5.55 24.70
N GLU A 331 8.05 -5.44 25.84
CA GLU A 331 6.72 -4.88 25.96
C GLU A 331 6.80 -3.36 26.17
N LEU A 332 6.06 -2.61 25.32
CA LEU A 332 5.75 -1.22 25.55
C LEU A 332 4.50 -1.13 26.42
N ASP A 333 4.70 -0.93 27.70
CA ASP A 333 3.64 -0.79 28.69
C ASP A 333 2.82 0.48 28.44
N VAL A 334 1.59 0.29 27.96
CA VAL A 334 0.68 1.40 27.60
C VAL A 334 0.37 2.28 28.79
N ALA A 335 0.27 1.74 30.01
CA ALA A 335 0.04 2.56 31.20
C ALA A 335 1.21 3.52 31.46
N ARG A 336 2.45 3.05 31.33
CA ARG A 336 3.65 3.90 31.39
C ARG A 336 3.74 4.91 30.26
N LEU A 337 3.26 4.56 29.06
CA LEU A 337 3.24 5.48 27.93
C LEU A 337 2.20 6.60 28.07
N LEU A 338 1.12 6.36 28.77
CA LEU A 338 0.07 7.37 29.02
C LEU A 338 0.40 8.29 30.21
N ASP A 339 1.27 7.86 31.11
CA ASP A 339 1.77 8.68 32.21
C ASP A 339 2.95 9.55 31.74
N GLU A 340 2.74 10.87 31.71
CA GLU A 340 3.74 11.86 31.28
C GLU A 340 5.07 11.75 32.04
N SER A 341 5.02 11.35 33.33
CA SER A 341 6.21 11.26 34.19
C SER A 341 7.11 10.07 33.87
N SER A 342 6.58 8.97 33.30
CA SER A 342 7.28 7.74 33.01
C SER A 342 7.51 7.47 31.52
N ARG A 343 6.77 8.14 30.63
CA ARG A 343 6.78 7.92 29.18
C ARG A 343 8.18 7.97 28.58
N GLU A 344 8.88 9.08 28.77
CA GLU A 344 10.21 9.31 28.16
C GLU A 344 11.22 8.26 28.64
N ALA A 345 11.27 8.04 29.95
CA ALA A 345 12.17 7.05 30.52
C ALA A 345 11.89 5.64 30.00
N HIS A 346 10.60 5.28 29.83
CA HIS A 346 10.21 3.97 29.31
C HIS A 346 10.61 3.76 27.86
N ILE A 347 10.45 4.79 27.01
CA ILE A 347 10.88 4.74 25.60
C ILE A 347 12.41 4.62 25.53
N GLU A 348 13.18 5.43 26.26
CA GLU A 348 14.64 5.41 26.26
C GLU A 348 15.20 4.07 26.80
N GLU A 349 14.61 3.53 27.85
CA GLU A 349 14.95 2.21 28.41
C GLU A 349 14.74 1.11 27.35
N THR A 350 13.59 1.12 26.68
CA THR A 350 13.26 0.14 25.63
C THR A 350 14.22 0.26 24.44
N VAL A 351 14.50 1.47 23.95
CA VAL A 351 15.47 1.70 22.88
C VAL A 351 16.85 1.16 23.24
N SER A 352 17.33 1.50 24.43
CA SER A 352 18.65 1.08 24.91
C SER A 352 18.76 -0.43 25.02
N SER A 353 17.72 -1.09 25.52
CA SER A 353 17.64 -2.53 25.67
C SER A 353 17.61 -3.26 24.33
N ILE A 354 16.79 -2.80 23.39
CA ILE A 354 16.73 -3.37 22.03
C ILE A 354 18.08 -3.20 21.32
N ARG A 355 18.70 -2.02 21.40
CA ARG A 355 20.03 -1.75 20.77
C ARG A 355 21.12 -2.71 21.30
N ALA A 356 21.11 -2.97 22.60
CA ALA A 356 22.07 -3.91 23.22
C ALA A 356 21.83 -5.35 22.80
N GLU A 357 20.56 -5.72 22.57
CA GLU A 357 20.17 -7.11 22.27
C GLU A 357 20.30 -7.43 20.77
N LEU A 358 20.08 -6.48 19.86
CA LEU A 358 20.21 -6.68 18.41
C LEU A 358 21.61 -7.14 17.96
N GLY A 359 22.63 -7.00 18.80
CA GLY A 359 23.95 -7.61 18.57
C GLY A 359 24.04 -9.10 18.88
N ARG A 360 22.97 -9.70 19.43
CA ARG A 360 22.96 -11.10 19.95
C ARG A 360 21.77 -11.91 19.49
N ASN A 361 20.58 -11.28 19.41
CA ASN A 361 19.31 -11.93 19.09
C ASN A 361 18.42 -11.03 18.26
N ASP A 362 17.49 -11.65 17.51
CA ASP A 362 16.35 -10.95 16.96
C ASP A 362 15.44 -10.47 18.10
N CYS A 363 14.82 -9.30 17.89
CA CYS A 363 13.99 -8.65 18.89
C CYS A 363 12.54 -8.55 18.41
N VAL A 364 11.59 -8.64 19.35
CA VAL A 364 10.21 -8.23 19.11
C VAL A 364 9.81 -7.17 20.12
N VAL A 365 9.31 -6.03 19.61
CA VAL A 365 8.69 -4.98 20.43
C VAL A 365 7.20 -4.94 20.13
N TYR A 366 6.39 -4.96 21.18
CA TYR A 366 4.93 -4.96 21.06
C TYR A 366 4.29 -4.11 22.17
N THR A 367 3.13 -3.53 21.90
CA THR A 367 2.33 -2.80 22.90
C THR A 367 1.58 -3.77 23.81
N SER A 368 1.34 -3.40 25.07
CA SER A 368 0.48 -4.17 25.98
C SER A 368 -0.77 -4.66 25.28
N ARG A 369 -1.11 -5.94 25.46
CA ARG A 369 -2.20 -6.59 24.71
C ARG A 369 -3.59 -6.28 25.27
N GLU A 370 -3.69 -5.72 26.46
CA GLU A 370 -4.94 -5.15 26.98
C GLU A 370 -5.18 -3.79 26.30
N ARG A 371 -6.29 -3.70 25.59
CA ARG A 371 -6.67 -2.45 24.93
C ARG A 371 -7.17 -1.47 25.98
N VAL A 372 -6.46 -0.36 26.14
CA VAL A 372 -6.94 0.80 26.90
C VAL A 372 -7.88 1.58 25.98
N SER A 373 -9.16 1.65 26.36
CA SER A 373 -10.17 2.45 25.67
C SER A 373 -11.07 3.12 26.71
N THR A 374 -11.56 4.28 26.37
CA THR A 374 -12.54 5.03 27.17
C THR A 374 -13.88 5.02 26.46
N GLU A 375 -14.94 5.47 27.13
CA GLU A 375 -16.26 5.66 26.52
C GLU A 375 -16.26 6.86 25.56
N ASP A 376 -15.27 7.76 25.67
CA ASP A 376 -15.09 8.90 24.77
C ASP A 376 -14.26 8.49 23.55
N PRO A 377 -14.82 8.58 22.32
CA PRO A 377 -14.12 8.27 21.08
C PRO A 377 -12.89 9.16 20.83
N GLU A 378 -12.95 10.45 21.19
CA GLU A 378 -11.84 11.39 20.99
C GLU A 378 -10.67 11.04 21.91
N GLU A 379 -10.94 10.73 23.17
CA GLU A 379 -9.92 10.30 24.13
C GLU A 379 -9.32 8.95 23.70
N SER A 380 -10.13 8.00 23.27
CA SER A 380 -9.66 6.70 22.75
C SER A 380 -8.76 6.87 21.52
N LEU A 381 -9.05 7.82 20.64
CA LEU A 381 -8.20 8.15 19.49
C LEU A 381 -6.89 8.81 19.92
N ALA A 382 -6.92 9.71 20.91
CA ALA A 382 -5.73 10.35 21.48
C ALA A 382 -4.79 9.31 22.12
N ILE A 383 -5.32 8.33 22.85
CA ILE A 383 -4.58 7.19 23.38
C ILE A 383 -3.90 6.41 22.27
N ALA A 384 -4.64 6.03 21.22
CA ALA A 384 -4.11 5.28 20.09
C ALA A 384 -2.97 6.03 19.39
N ARG A 385 -3.11 7.34 19.19
CA ARG A 385 -2.06 8.21 18.62
C ARG A 385 -0.82 8.27 19.51
N SER A 386 -0.97 8.43 20.82
CA SER A 386 0.14 8.46 21.78
C SER A 386 0.93 7.15 21.79
N VAL A 387 0.23 6.01 21.75
CA VAL A 387 0.86 4.69 21.67
C VAL A 387 1.57 4.49 20.33
N SER A 388 0.95 4.87 19.22
CA SER A 388 1.57 4.80 17.90
C SER A 388 2.84 5.65 17.82
N ASP A 389 2.81 6.89 18.36
CA ASP A 389 3.97 7.76 18.42
C ASP A 389 5.13 7.15 19.22
N ALA A 390 4.84 6.53 20.35
CA ALA A 390 5.85 5.84 21.16
C ALA A 390 6.51 4.68 20.39
N VAL A 391 5.73 3.87 19.66
CA VAL A 391 6.26 2.80 18.78
C VAL A 391 7.20 3.39 17.73
N VAL A 392 6.78 4.45 17.06
CA VAL A 392 7.59 5.17 16.06
C VAL A 392 8.91 5.66 16.65
N ARG A 393 8.86 6.27 17.83
CA ARG A 393 10.04 6.80 18.54
C ARG A 393 11.01 5.69 18.95
N VAL A 394 10.51 4.55 19.39
CA VAL A 394 11.35 3.37 19.67
C VAL A 394 12.06 2.93 18.40
N VAL A 395 11.37 2.77 17.27
CA VAL A 395 11.99 2.37 16.00
C VAL A 395 13.00 3.40 15.52
N ALA A 396 12.68 4.69 15.58
CA ALA A 396 13.62 5.76 15.22
C ALA A 396 14.87 5.73 16.10
N GLY A 397 14.72 5.48 17.40
CA GLY A 397 15.84 5.30 18.33
C GLY A 397 16.70 4.08 18.03
N VAL A 398 16.10 2.99 17.55
CA VAL A 398 16.78 1.74 17.23
C VAL A 398 17.44 1.79 15.83
N ARG A 399 16.97 2.64 14.92
CA ARG A 399 17.48 2.74 13.54
C ARG A 399 19.00 2.75 13.44
N GLY A 400 19.67 3.52 14.28
CA GLY A 400 21.14 3.61 14.31
C GLY A 400 21.87 2.32 14.74
N ALA A 401 21.16 1.30 15.23
CA ALA A 401 21.72 -0.02 15.50
C ALA A 401 21.73 -0.93 14.25
N LEU A 402 21.21 -0.43 13.13
CA LEU A 402 21.20 -1.10 11.82
C LEU A 402 20.62 -2.53 11.88
N PRO A 403 19.33 -2.72 12.23
CA PRO A 403 18.72 -4.05 12.19
C PRO A 403 18.93 -4.72 10.82
N ALA A 404 19.12 -6.04 10.80
CA ALA A 404 19.27 -6.81 9.57
C ALA A 404 18.04 -6.68 8.67
N TRP A 405 16.87 -6.69 9.31
CA TRP A 405 15.55 -6.52 8.69
C TRP A 405 14.56 -5.98 9.72
N VAL A 406 13.47 -5.42 9.25
CA VAL A 406 12.36 -4.95 10.10
C VAL A 406 11.03 -5.51 9.59
N VAL A 407 10.24 -6.10 10.48
CA VAL A 407 8.85 -6.53 10.21
C VAL A 407 7.91 -5.64 11.02
N ALA A 408 6.99 -4.95 10.37
CA ALA A 408 5.96 -4.17 11.05
C ALA A 408 4.58 -4.80 10.85
N LYS A 409 3.92 -5.14 11.96
CA LYS A 409 2.64 -5.82 11.99
C LYS A 409 1.49 -4.88 12.35
N GLY A 410 0.61 -4.66 11.38
CA GLY A 410 -0.54 -3.76 11.42
C GLY A 410 -0.47 -2.73 10.29
N GLY A 411 -1.58 -2.37 9.65
CA GLY A 411 -1.60 -1.44 8.52
C GLY A 411 -1.02 -0.07 8.90
N ILE A 412 -1.62 0.62 9.86
CA ILE A 412 -1.15 1.93 10.35
C ILE A 412 0.27 1.80 10.91
N THR A 413 0.55 0.77 11.71
CA THR A 413 1.88 0.52 12.28
C THR A 413 2.93 0.39 11.19
N SER A 414 2.65 -0.35 10.10
CA SER A 414 3.58 -0.53 9.00
C SER A 414 3.88 0.78 8.28
N HIS A 415 2.89 1.63 8.08
CA HIS A 415 3.10 2.94 7.46
C HIS A 415 3.93 3.86 8.35
N GLU A 416 3.51 4.05 9.60
CA GLU A 416 4.16 4.95 10.55
C GLU A 416 5.61 4.53 10.87
N VAL A 417 5.84 3.23 11.04
CA VAL A 417 7.20 2.68 11.25
C VAL A 417 8.07 2.90 10.03
N ALA A 418 7.58 2.67 8.82
CA ALA A 418 8.34 2.94 7.60
C ALA A 418 8.68 4.42 7.46
N HIS A 419 7.66 5.28 7.46
CA HIS A 419 7.80 6.70 7.17
C HIS A 419 8.51 7.45 8.31
N ARG A 420 7.94 7.42 9.51
CA ARG A 420 8.42 8.23 10.65
C ARG A 420 9.53 7.53 11.45
N GLY A 421 9.46 6.21 11.58
CA GLY A 421 10.45 5.42 12.33
C GLY A 421 11.76 5.24 11.57
N LEU A 422 11.68 4.70 10.36
CA LEU A 422 12.83 4.37 9.52
C LEU A 422 13.20 5.49 8.54
N GLY A 423 12.34 6.48 8.33
CA GLY A 423 12.55 7.59 7.40
C GLY A 423 12.48 7.16 5.92
N ILE A 424 11.74 6.10 5.62
CA ILE A 424 11.56 5.63 4.25
C ILE A 424 10.62 6.60 3.52
N ARG A 425 11.12 7.20 2.44
CA ARG A 425 10.36 8.10 1.56
C ARG A 425 9.87 7.36 0.32
N LEU A 426 10.70 6.45 -0.21
CA LEU A 426 10.42 5.60 -1.36
C LEU A 426 11.02 4.22 -1.13
N ALA A 427 10.27 3.19 -1.53
CA ALA A 427 10.76 1.82 -1.53
C ALA A 427 10.26 1.06 -2.76
N THR A 428 10.95 0.00 -3.16
CA THR A 428 10.49 -0.95 -4.17
C THR A 428 9.90 -2.19 -3.51
N VAL A 429 8.74 -2.64 -3.99
CA VAL A 429 8.15 -3.94 -3.61
C VAL A 429 8.98 -5.04 -4.26
N ALA A 430 9.75 -5.79 -3.47
CA ALA A 430 10.56 -6.90 -3.99
C ALA A 430 9.70 -8.13 -4.34
N GLY A 431 8.60 -8.32 -3.67
CA GLY A 431 7.66 -9.42 -3.83
C GLY A 431 6.93 -9.75 -2.53
N GLN A 432 6.29 -10.92 -2.46
CA GLN A 432 5.46 -11.34 -1.34
C GLN A 432 5.99 -12.61 -0.68
N PHE A 433 5.81 -12.74 0.63
CA PHE A 433 6.10 -13.99 1.36
C PHE A 433 5.09 -15.10 1.06
N PHE A 434 3.85 -14.73 0.79
CA PHE A 434 2.76 -15.64 0.39
C PHE A 434 2.01 -15.01 -0.79
N PRO A 435 1.38 -15.79 -1.67
CA PRO A 435 0.67 -15.25 -2.83
C PRO A 435 -0.32 -14.14 -2.44
N GLY A 436 -0.13 -12.94 -2.98
CA GLY A 436 -0.98 -11.79 -2.72
C GLY A 436 -1.02 -11.30 -1.26
N GLN A 437 -0.01 -11.65 -0.47
CA GLN A 437 0.02 -11.32 0.96
C GLN A 437 1.46 -11.02 1.44
N ILE A 438 1.57 -10.07 2.36
CA ILE A 438 2.78 -9.76 3.12
C ILE A 438 3.96 -9.42 2.22
N SER A 439 4.07 -8.15 1.88
CA SER A 439 5.07 -7.64 0.95
C SER A 439 6.39 -7.32 1.64
N LEU A 440 7.50 -7.64 0.95
CA LEU A 440 8.84 -7.19 1.29
C LEU A 440 9.16 -5.92 0.48
N PHE A 441 9.60 -4.89 1.15
CA PHE A 441 10.03 -3.62 0.58
C PHE A 441 11.54 -3.46 0.72
N ARG A 442 12.17 -2.94 -0.34
CA ARG A 442 13.53 -2.46 -0.31
C ARG A 442 13.51 -0.94 -0.30
N PRO A 443 14.00 -0.28 0.75
CA PRO A 443 14.11 1.19 0.79
C PRO A 443 15.06 1.72 -0.30
N ASP A 444 14.57 2.67 -1.13
CA ASP A 444 15.34 3.29 -2.23
C ASP A 444 15.66 4.76 -1.93
N ALA A 445 14.78 5.48 -1.19
CA ALA A 445 15.03 6.80 -0.65
C ALA A 445 14.74 6.81 0.84
N ALA A 446 15.78 6.82 1.64
CA ALA A 446 15.75 6.77 3.09
C ALA A 446 17.07 7.29 3.66
N PRO A 447 17.21 7.49 5.00
CA PRO A 447 18.50 7.69 5.64
C PRO A 447 19.47 6.54 5.35
N GLU A 448 20.77 6.84 5.31
CA GLU A 448 21.82 5.87 4.94
C GLU A 448 21.75 4.57 5.74
N GLU A 449 21.46 4.66 7.04
CA GLU A 449 21.31 3.52 7.92
C GLU A 449 20.09 2.62 7.61
N THR A 450 19.09 3.15 6.90
CA THR A 450 17.89 2.41 6.49
C THR A 450 18.03 1.81 5.10
N LEU A 451 18.85 2.42 4.22
CA LEU A 451 19.07 1.90 2.87
C LEU A 451 19.59 0.46 2.92
N GLY A 452 18.99 -0.43 2.10
CA GLY A 452 19.33 -1.84 2.08
C GLY A 452 18.84 -2.65 3.31
N CYS A 453 17.97 -2.08 4.16
CA CYS A 453 17.29 -2.81 5.22
C CYS A 453 15.96 -3.38 4.69
N PRO A 454 15.81 -4.70 4.51
CA PRO A 454 14.54 -5.29 4.12
C PRO A 454 13.46 -4.88 5.11
N TYR A 455 12.37 -4.34 4.58
CA TYR A 455 11.23 -3.91 5.37
C TYR A 455 9.97 -4.69 4.99
N VAL A 456 9.34 -5.36 5.96
CA VAL A 456 8.16 -6.18 5.73
C VAL A 456 6.91 -5.44 6.21
N VAL A 457 6.00 -5.16 5.28
CA VAL A 457 4.65 -4.68 5.56
C VAL A 457 3.74 -5.88 5.81
N PHE A 458 3.31 -6.05 7.04
CA PHE A 458 2.49 -7.18 7.44
C PHE A 458 1.11 -6.69 7.93
N PRO A 459 0.03 -6.79 7.13
CA PRO A 459 -1.30 -6.33 7.53
C PRO A 459 -1.83 -7.03 8.78
N GLY A 460 -2.70 -6.34 9.55
CA GLY A 460 -3.19 -6.83 10.85
C GLY A 460 -4.00 -8.12 10.78
N ASN A 461 -4.77 -8.29 9.71
CA ASN A 461 -5.77 -9.35 9.52
C ASN A 461 -5.43 -10.35 8.40
N VAL A 462 -4.16 -10.48 8.04
CA VAL A 462 -3.69 -11.31 6.92
C VAL A 462 -2.81 -12.46 7.42
N GLY A 463 -2.87 -13.60 6.70
CA GLY A 463 -2.11 -14.81 6.97
C GLY A 463 -2.74 -15.72 8.03
N GLY A 464 -2.24 -16.96 8.12
CA GLY A 464 -2.59 -17.89 9.19
C GLY A 464 -1.92 -17.53 10.52
N GLU A 465 -2.23 -18.25 11.58
CA GLU A 465 -1.67 -18.01 12.94
C GLU A 465 -0.15 -18.13 12.98
N GLN A 466 0.46 -18.97 12.15
CA GLN A 466 1.91 -19.16 12.07
C GLN A 466 2.61 -18.18 11.13
N ALA A 467 1.87 -17.40 10.33
CA ALA A 467 2.43 -16.61 9.23
C ALA A 467 3.53 -15.61 9.67
N LEU A 468 3.38 -14.96 10.84
CA LEU A 468 4.41 -14.03 11.33
C LEU A 468 5.70 -14.78 11.69
N ALA A 469 5.57 -15.92 12.37
CA ALA A 469 6.71 -16.75 12.74
C ALA A 469 7.42 -17.33 11.50
N ASP A 470 6.64 -17.73 10.47
CA ASP A 470 7.20 -18.23 9.21
C ASP A 470 7.95 -17.15 8.42
N VAL A 471 7.47 -15.90 8.43
CA VAL A 471 8.17 -14.75 7.84
C VAL A 471 9.50 -14.50 8.56
N VAL A 472 9.49 -14.49 9.89
CA VAL A 472 10.71 -14.32 10.70
C VAL A 472 11.73 -15.43 10.40
N ASP A 473 11.29 -16.69 10.36
CA ASP A 473 12.19 -17.82 10.09
C ASP A 473 12.81 -17.74 8.68
N ARG A 474 12.02 -17.31 7.67
CA ARG A 474 12.55 -17.08 6.32
C ARG A 474 13.61 -15.96 6.29
N LEU A 475 13.35 -14.83 6.95
CA LEU A 475 14.32 -13.73 7.06
C LEU A 475 15.61 -14.18 7.76
N ARG A 476 15.51 -14.91 8.86
CA ARG A 476 16.66 -15.47 9.60
C ARG A 476 17.48 -16.47 8.79
N SER A 477 16.82 -17.28 7.95
CA SER A 477 17.50 -18.31 7.14
C SER A 477 18.37 -17.73 6.04
N VAL A 478 18.14 -16.48 5.66
CA VAL A 478 18.82 -15.80 4.57
C VAL A 478 20.06 -15.02 5.05
N GLY A 479 20.02 -14.52 6.27
CA GLY A 479 21.12 -13.76 6.88
C GLY A 479 22.27 -14.63 7.47
N ARG A 480 22.26 -15.96 7.24
CA ARG A 480 23.31 -16.88 7.73
C ARG A 480 24.16 -17.43 6.62
#